data_3d2e44bd8b51a2df23b6d8f5993700ad
#
_entry.id   3d2e44bd8b51a2df23b6d8f5993700ad
#
_cell.length_a   1.000
_cell.length_b   1.000
_cell.length_c   1.000
_cell.angle_alpha   90.00
_cell.angle_beta   90.00
_cell.angle_gamma   90.00
#
_symmetry.space_group_name_H-M   'P 1'
#
loop_
_entity.id
_entity.type
_entity.pdbx_description
1 polymer ?
#
loop_
_entity_poly.entity_id
_entity_poly.type
_entity_poly.pdbx_seq_one_letter_code
_entity_poly.pdbx_strand_id
1 'polypeptide(L)'
;MLRYMDESGTIDLSGLTPELIERDLSKHIEKQLVSYLNDLPRTRRFYGRTRELDDMAELLEAKSASILVPGIAGIGKTSLSTKILDRFTHRRNLLYHRCQDWEGSRAFLEACAEWLAAIGHNDLSDYLASTPVPQPKMTVNLIEAGLSESPSLIVIDDLHKVGDESLYNILRDLTLRISPLKEVGLVLFSRSFRMVVPESDQSGNIV
;
A
#
# COMPACT_ATOMS: atom_id res chain seq x y z
N MET A 1 7.26 27.44 16.15
CA MET A 1 8.17 28.33 16.91
C MET A 1 9.23 27.46 17.52
N LEU A 2 10.47 27.61 17.11
CA LEU A 2 11.60 26.76 17.50
C LEU A 2 11.84 26.92 19.02
N ARG A 3 11.88 25.80 19.74
CA ARG A 3 12.05 25.71 21.21
C ARG A 3 13.39 26.23 21.74
N TYR A 4 14.28 26.64 20.85
CA TYR A 4 15.68 26.99 21.13
C TYR A 4 16.01 28.44 20.73
N MET A 5 15.02 29.28 20.46
CA MET A 5 15.24 30.73 20.26
C MET A 5 14.89 31.48 21.52
N ASP A 6 15.81 32.28 22.01
CA ASP A 6 15.56 33.25 23.08
C ASP A 6 14.78 34.48 22.56
N GLU A 7 14.39 35.38 23.47
CA GLU A 7 13.64 36.59 23.14
C GLU A 7 14.44 37.57 22.23
N SER A 8 15.76 37.36 22.08
CA SER A 8 16.65 38.14 21.21
C SER A 8 16.82 37.55 19.81
N GLY A 9 16.25 36.37 19.56
CA GLY A 9 16.39 35.65 18.29
C GLY A 9 17.69 34.83 18.20
N THR A 10 18.43 34.68 19.29
CA THR A 10 19.65 33.89 19.35
C THR A 10 19.30 32.44 19.67
N ILE A 11 19.93 31.50 18.96
CA ILE A 11 19.74 30.06 19.19
C ILE A 11 20.71 29.59 20.26
N ASP A 12 20.18 29.18 21.41
CA ASP A 12 21.00 28.56 22.47
C ASP A 12 21.16 27.06 22.18
N LEU A 13 22.38 26.65 21.84
CA LEU A 13 22.76 25.28 21.55
C LEU A 13 23.42 24.54 22.72
N SER A 14 23.60 25.21 23.86
CA SER A 14 24.38 24.69 25.00
C SER A 14 23.76 23.45 25.68
N GLY A 15 22.49 23.17 25.43
CA GLY A 15 21.77 21.99 25.94
C GLY A 15 21.51 20.89 24.91
N LEU A 16 22.02 21.02 23.68
CA LEU A 16 21.76 20.05 22.61
C LEU A 16 22.79 18.93 22.62
N THR A 17 22.39 17.76 23.06
CA THR A 17 23.16 16.53 22.83
C THR A 17 22.83 15.93 21.46
N PRO A 18 23.75 15.16 20.84
CA PRO A 18 23.47 14.47 19.57
C PRO A 18 22.19 13.68 19.59
N GLU A 19 21.86 13.00 20.72
CA GLU A 19 20.64 12.21 20.85
C GLU A 19 19.36 13.08 20.89
N LEU A 20 19.45 14.30 21.45
CA LEU A 20 18.34 15.27 21.46
C LEU A 20 18.09 15.82 20.06
N ILE A 21 19.17 16.10 19.33
CA ILE A 21 19.11 16.57 17.93
C ILE A 21 18.50 15.48 17.05
N GLU A 22 18.97 14.23 17.15
CA GLU A 22 18.41 13.11 16.39
C GLU A 22 16.93 12.86 16.71
N ARG A 23 16.56 12.94 17.99
CA ARG A 23 15.17 12.76 18.42
C ARG A 23 14.24 13.88 17.94
N ASP A 24 14.71 15.14 17.93
CA ASP A 24 13.91 16.27 17.48
C ASP A 24 13.89 16.36 15.94
N LEU A 25 15.00 16.02 15.26
CA LEU A 25 15.03 15.84 13.82
C LEU A 25 14.10 14.70 13.37
N SER A 26 14.11 13.57 14.06
CA SER A 26 13.21 12.45 13.79
C SER A 26 11.73 12.81 13.99
N LYS A 27 11.41 13.73 14.88
CA LYS A 27 10.06 14.26 15.09
C LYS A 27 9.63 15.30 14.06
N HIS A 28 10.59 16.03 13.47
CA HIS A 28 10.32 17.10 12.50
C HIS A 28 10.52 16.68 11.06
N ILE A 29 11.16 15.55 10.81
CA ILE A 29 11.02 14.85 9.52
C ILE A 29 9.62 14.22 9.56
N GLU A 30 8.60 15.02 9.27
CA GLU A 30 7.34 14.47 8.77
C GLU A 30 7.71 13.60 7.58
N LYS A 31 7.71 12.28 7.77
CA LYS A 31 8.00 11.32 6.72
C LYS A 31 7.00 11.64 5.60
N GLN A 32 7.48 12.29 4.55
CA GLN A 32 6.62 12.77 3.48
C GLN A 32 5.93 11.55 2.87
N LEU A 33 4.61 11.46 3.03
CA LEU A 33 3.84 10.36 2.49
C LEU A 33 3.87 10.41 0.96
N VAL A 34 4.14 9.28 0.36
CA VAL A 34 4.24 9.12 -1.09
C VAL A 34 2.97 8.49 -1.64
N SER A 35 2.42 9.09 -2.69
CA SER A 35 1.27 8.56 -3.41
C SER A 35 1.66 8.25 -4.85
N TYR A 36 1.66 6.96 -5.19
CA TYR A 36 1.86 6.44 -6.53
C TYR A 36 0.49 6.01 -7.10
N LEU A 37 -0.18 6.95 -7.76
CA LEU A 37 -1.58 6.81 -8.18
C LEU A 37 -1.72 6.89 -9.71
N ASN A 38 -0.76 6.32 -10.43
CA ASN A 38 -0.79 6.26 -11.89
C ASN A 38 -2.06 5.51 -12.31
N ASP A 39 -2.73 6.01 -13.35
CA ASP A 39 -3.98 5.44 -13.88
C ASP A 39 -5.18 5.45 -12.92
N LEU A 40 -5.12 6.19 -11.80
CA LEU A 40 -6.28 6.34 -10.93
C LEU A 40 -7.38 7.16 -11.65
N PRO A 41 -8.57 6.61 -11.90
CA PRO A 41 -9.63 7.31 -12.59
C PRO A 41 -10.15 8.49 -11.76
N ARG A 42 -10.41 9.63 -12.41
CA ARG A 42 -11.08 10.76 -11.78
C ARG A 42 -12.56 10.43 -11.57
N THR A 43 -12.94 10.09 -10.34
CA THR A 43 -14.34 9.88 -9.98
C THR A 43 -15.02 11.23 -9.70
N ARG A 44 -15.93 11.65 -10.57
CA ARG A 44 -16.63 12.94 -10.40
C ARG A 44 -17.76 12.89 -9.36
N ARG A 45 -18.41 11.74 -9.18
CA ARG A 45 -19.54 11.55 -8.26
C ARG A 45 -19.50 10.15 -7.68
N PHE A 46 -19.65 10.03 -6.36
CA PHE A 46 -19.77 8.77 -5.64
C PHE A 46 -21.13 8.76 -4.94
N TYR A 47 -21.98 7.82 -5.32
CA TYR A 47 -23.31 7.67 -4.72
C TYR A 47 -23.46 6.27 -4.14
N GLY A 48 -24.02 6.21 -2.93
CA GLY A 48 -24.21 4.95 -2.23
C GLY A 48 -22.89 4.34 -1.75
N ARG A 49 -22.96 3.11 -1.24
CA ARG A 49 -21.80 2.31 -0.77
C ARG A 49 -20.94 3.01 0.31
N THR A 50 -21.51 3.98 1.02
CA THR A 50 -20.84 4.63 2.15
C THR A 50 -20.57 3.64 3.27
N ARG A 51 -21.50 2.71 3.49
CA ARG A 51 -21.34 1.66 4.49
C ARG A 51 -20.16 0.75 4.17
N GLU A 52 -20.08 0.24 2.94
CA GLU A 52 -18.94 -0.61 2.52
C GLU A 52 -17.61 0.15 2.61
N LEU A 53 -17.60 1.44 2.28
CA LEU A 53 -16.41 2.28 2.43
C LEU A 53 -16.02 2.45 3.90
N ASP A 54 -17.00 2.67 4.78
CA ASP A 54 -16.76 2.83 6.21
C ASP A 54 -16.29 1.50 6.85
N ASP A 55 -16.93 0.38 6.51
CA ASP A 55 -16.53 -0.96 6.97
C ASP A 55 -15.08 -1.30 6.55
N MET A 56 -14.72 -1.01 5.29
CA MET A 56 -13.34 -1.19 4.80
C MET A 56 -12.35 -0.29 5.53
N ALA A 57 -12.70 0.98 5.74
CA ALA A 57 -11.84 1.93 6.43
C ALA A 57 -11.62 1.52 7.88
N GLU A 58 -12.66 1.09 8.59
CA GLU A 58 -12.59 0.60 9.97
C GLU A 58 -11.65 -0.62 10.08
N LEU A 59 -11.77 -1.59 9.17
CA LEU A 59 -10.87 -2.75 9.13
C LEU A 59 -9.40 -2.34 8.92
N LEU A 60 -9.14 -1.40 8.01
CA LEU A 60 -7.79 -0.91 7.71
C LEU A 60 -7.22 -0.03 8.84
N GLU A 61 -8.06 0.69 9.59
CA GLU A 61 -7.65 1.50 10.74
C GLU A 61 -7.39 0.65 11.99
N ALA A 62 -8.18 -0.40 12.21
CA ALA A 62 -8.06 -1.25 13.39
C ALA A 62 -6.79 -2.11 13.40
N LYS A 63 -6.32 -2.54 12.22
CA LYS A 63 -5.16 -3.43 12.07
C LYS A 63 -4.64 -3.43 10.64
N SER A 64 -3.48 -4.04 10.41
CA SER A 64 -3.08 -4.41 9.06
C SER A 64 -4.02 -5.47 8.51
N ALA A 65 -4.55 -5.23 7.32
CA ALA A 65 -5.59 -6.08 6.74
C ALA A 65 -5.43 -6.25 5.23
N SER A 66 -5.84 -7.43 4.76
CA SER A 66 -6.05 -7.70 3.35
C SER A 66 -7.53 -7.84 3.08
N ILE A 67 -8.06 -7.04 2.15
CA ILE A 67 -9.48 -7.00 1.82
C ILE A 67 -9.66 -7.38 0.35
N LEU A 68 -10.46 -8.41 0.09
CA LEU A 68 -10.86 -8.77 -1.27
C LEU A 68 -12.29 -8.28 -1.53
N VAL A 69 -12.45 -7.45 -2.55
CA VAL A 69 -13.73 -6.85 -2.95
C VAL A 69 -14.18 -7.44 -4.28
N PRO A 70 -14.97 -8.51 -4.26
CA PRO A 70 -15.53 -9.07 -5.47
C PRO A 70 -16.74 -8.28 -5.97
N GLY A 71 -17.03 -8.40 -7.25
CA GLY A 71 -18.25 -7.81 -7.79
C GLY A 71 -18.28 -7.76 -9.31
N ILE A 72 -19.48 -7.79 -9.87
CA ILE A 72 -19.71 -7.76 -11.31
C ILE A 72 -19.21 -6.44 -11.95
N ALA A 73 -19.10 -6.44 -13.28
CA ALA A 73 -18.74 -5.23 -14.01
C ALA A 73 -19.77 -4.11 -13.76
N GLY A 74 -19.30 -2.88 -13.69
CA GLY A 74 -20.17 -1.69 -13.54
C GLY A 74 -20.71 -1.45 -12.11
N ILE A 75 -20.48 -2.33 -11.13
CA ILE A 75 -21.02 -2.15 -9.77
C ILE A 75 -20.33 -1.03 -8.97
N GLY A 76 -19.31 -0.36 -9.52
CA GLY A 76 -18.64 0.77 -8.87
C GLY A 76 -17.38 0.41 -8.07
N LYS A 77 -16.72 -0.75 -8.33
CA LYS A 77 -15.46 -1.13 -7.66
C LYS A 77 -14.37 -0.07 -7.79
N THR A 78 -14.11 0.39 -8.99
CA THR A 78 -13.12 1.45 -9.27
C THR A 78 -13.46 2.78 -8.57
N SER A 79 -14.74 3.11 -8.42
CA SER A 79 -15.14 4.29 -7.63
C SER A 79 -14.89 4.08 -6.13
N LEU A 80 -15.09 2.88 -5.64
CA LEU A 80 -14.80 2.51 -4.25
C LEU A 80 -13.28 2.52 -4.00
N SER A 81 -12.45 2.01 -4.96
CA SER A 81 -10.99 2.06 -4.85
C SER A 81 -10.47 3.50 -4.76
N THR A 82 -11.02 4.42 -5.55
CA THR A 82 -10.66 5.83 -5.47
C THR A 82 -11.01 6.42 -4.09
N LYS A 83 -12.18 6.10 -3.57
CA LYS A 83 -12.65 6.66 -2.29
C LYS A 83 -11.90 6.11 -1.08
N ILE A 84 -11.51 4.84 -1.09
CA ILE A 84 -10.68 4.30 0.00
C ILE A 84 -9.28 4.93 -0.02
N LEU A 85 -8.70 5.16 -1.18
CA LEU A 85 -7.42 5.88 -1.31
C LEU A 85 -7.53 7.33 -0.81
N ASP A 86 -8.58 8.07 -1.21
CA ASP A 86 -8.83 9.44 -0.74
C ASP A 86 -8.83 9.52 0.80
N ARG A 87 -9.41 8.49 1.47
CA ARG A 87 -9.54 8.45 2.94
C ARG A 87 -8.19 8.32 3.65
N PHE A 88 -7.19 7.71 2.99
CA PHE A 88 -5.87 7.45 3.58
C PHE A 88 -4.75 8.35 3.03
N THR A 89 -5.04 9.31 2.14
CA THR A 89 -4.04 10.17 1.48
C THR A 89 -3.10 10.90 2.45
N HIS A 90 -3.57 11.27 3.63
CA HIS A 90 -2.79 12.00 4.63
C HIS A 90 -2.32 11.12 5.80
N ARG A 91 -2.46 9.79 5.68
CA ARG A 91 -2.17 8.85 6.77
C ARG A 91 -1.21 7.74 6.38
N ARG A 92 -1.17 7.37 5.09
CA ARG A 92 -0.39 6.23 4.58
C ARG A 92 0.29 6.56 3.26
N ASN A 93 1.39 5.87 2.99
CA ASN A 93 1.92 5.79 1.63
C ASN A 93 0.93 5.00 0.77
N LEU A 94 0.64 5.48 -0.44
CA LEU A 94 -0.39 4.91 -1.29
C LEU A 94 0.21 4.35 -2.57
N LEU A 95 -0.13 3.11 -2.91
CA LEU A 95 0.09 2.53 -4.22
C LEU A 95 -1.26 2.13 -4.81
N TYR A 96 -1.57 2.64 -6.00
CA TYR A 96 -2.67 2.16 -6.83
C TYR A 96 -2.13 1.53 -8.10
N HIS A 97 -2.52 0.29 -8.35
CA HIS A 97 -2.18 -0.42 -9.58
C HIS A 97 -3.47 -0.94 -10.24
N ARG A 98 -3.69 -0.57 -11.49
CA ARG A 98 -4.81 -1.05 -12.27
C ARG A 98 -4.32 -2.09 -13.28
N CYS A 99 -4.73 -3.33 -13.09
CA CYS A 99 -4.35 -4.43 -13.97
C CYS A 99 -4.92 -4.27 -15.38
N GLN A 100 -4.12 -4.60 -16.40
CA GLN A 100 -4.51 -4.62 -17.79
C GLN A 100 -4.39 -6.04 -18.37
N ASP A 101 -5.15 -6.33 -19.43
CA ASP A 101 -5.21 -7.68 -20.03
C ASP A 101 -3.88 -8.15 -20.65
N TRP A 102 -2.99 -7.19 -20.97
CA TRP A 102 -1.66 -7.46 -21.58
C TRP A 102 -0.51 -7.42 -20.57
N GLU A 103 -0.78 -7.15 -19.31
CA GLU A 103 0.22 -7.06 -18.25
C GLU A 103 0.40 -8.40 -17.55
N GLY A 104 1.67 -8.71 -17.20
CA GLY A 104 2.02 -9.79 -16.29
C GLY A 104 2.38 -9.27 -14.91
N SER A 105 2.83 -10.19 -14.05
CA SER A 105 3.31 -9.88 -12.69
C SER A 105 4.40 -8.80 -12.66
N ARG A 106 5.22 -8.71 -13.71
CA ARG A 106 6.33 -7.77 -13.79
C ARG A 106 5.87 -6.31 -13.74
N ALA A 107 4.78 -5.94 -14.40
CA ALA A 107 4.26 -4.57 -14.37
C ALA A 107 3.87 -4.12 -12.95
N PHE A 108 3.22 -5.01 -12.19
CA PHE A 108 2.92 -4.76 -10.78
C PHE A 108 4.20 -4.64 -9.93
N LEU A 109 5.19 -5.50 -10.17
CA LEU A 109 6.45 -5.46 -9.42
C LEU A 109 7.26 -4.20 -9.69
N GLU A 110 7.28 -3.72 -10.94
CA GLU A 110 7.92 -2.45 -11.31
C GLU A 110 7.22 -1.26 -10.63
N ALA A 111 5.89 -1.23 -10.62
CA ALA A 111 5.14 -0.21 -9.88
C ALA A 111 5.41 -0.24 -8.37
N CYS A 112 5.50 -1.44 -7.77
CA CYS A 112 5.91 -1.60 -6.37
C CYS A 112 7.33 -1.10 -6.14
N ALA A 113 8.27 -1.44 -7.02
CA ALA A 113 9.67 -1.06 -6.89
C ALA A 113 9.86 0.46 -6.98
N GLU A 114 9.24 1.12 -7.94
CA GLU A 114 9.26 2.58 -8.08
C GLU A 114 8.66 3.28 -6.84
N TRP A 115 7.53 2.78 -6.37
CA TRP A 115 6.88 3.33 -5.19
C TRP A 115 7.70 3.11 -3.91
N LEU A 116 8.24 1.91 -3.69
CA LEU A 116 9.10 1.60 -2.55
C LEU A 116 10.39 2.42 -2.59
N ALA A 117 11.00 2.59 -3.76
CA ALA A 117 12.17 3.47 -3.92
C ALA A 117 11.84 4.93 -3.54
N ALA A 118 10.66 5.42 -3.90
CA ALA A 118 10.22 6.77 -3.54
C ALA A 118 10.01 6.98 -2.03
N ILE A 119 9.78 5.90 -1.27
CA ILE A 119 9.72 5.94 0.21
C ILE A 119 11.04 5.53 0.88
N GLY A 120 12.10 5.32 0.09
CA GLY A 120 13.46 5.08 0.56
C GLY A 120 13.94 3.62 0.54
N HIS A 121 13.18 2.69 -0.07
CA HIS A 121 13.51 1.25 -0.14
C HIS A 121 13.84 0.82 -1.56
N ASN A 122 15.13 0.76 -1.91
CA ASN A 122 15.59 0.44 -3.27
C ASN A 122 15.78 -1.04 -3.54
N ASP A 123 15.74 -1.91 -2.53
CA ASP A 123 16.11 -3.32 -2.65
C ASP A 123 15.32 -4.08 -3.73
N LEU A 124 14.02 -3.80 -3.86
CA LEU A 124 13.19 -4.40 -4.90
C LEU A 124 13.59 -3.92 -6.28
N SER A 125 13.87 -2.62 -6.44
CA SER A 125 14.31 -2.03 -7.70
C SER A 125 15.65 -2.64 -8.16
N ASP A 126 16.62 -2.74 -7.26
CA ASP A 126 17.94 -3.30 -7.53
C ASP A 126 17.83 -4.80 -7.89
N TYR A 127 16.98 -5.53 -7.17
CA TYR A 127 16.71 -6.93 -7.48
C TYR A 127 16.10 -7.12 -8.87
N LEU A 128 15.09 -6.34 -9.23
CA LEU A 128 14.43 -6.42 -10.54
C LEU A 128 15.37 -6.00 -11.70
N ALA A 129 16.27 -5.04 -11.46
CA ALA A 129 17.26 -4.63 -12.44
C ALA A 129 18.28 -5.72 -12.76
N SER A 130 18.64 -6.54 -11.76
CA SER A 130 19.62 -7.64 -11.89
C SER A 130 19.01 -9.00 -12.25
N THR A 131 17.67 -9.12 -12.17
CA THR A 131 16.98 -10.40 -12.29
C THR A 131 15.89 -10.36 -13.36
N PRO A 132 16.14 -10.89 -14.56
CA PRO A 132 15.16 -10.89 -15.65
C PRO A 132 13.86 -11.65 -15.31
N VAL A 133 13.97 -12.74 -14.54
CA VAL A 133 12.84 -13.57 -14.10
C VAL A 133 12.81 -13.58 -12.57
N PRO A 134 12.06 -12.65 -11.94
CA PRO A 134 12.00 -12.57 -10.49
C PRO A 134 11.37 -13.80 -9.84
N GLN A 135 11.94 -14.25 -8.74
CA GLN A 135 11.38 -15.36 -7.96
C GLN A 135 10.28 -14.82 -7.02
N PRO A 136 9.06 -15.37 -7.06
CA PRO A 136 7.92 -14.86 -6.24
C PRO A 136 8.26 -14.73 -4.76
N LYS A 137 8.91 -15.75 -4.16
CA LYS A 137 9.27 -15.72 -2.74
C LYS A 137 10.22 -14.57 -2.38
N MET A 138 11.25 -14.34 -3.21
CA MET A 138 12.22 -13.25 -2.97
C MET A 138 11.55 -11.89 -3.12
N THR A 139 10.72 -11.75 -4.14
CA THR A 139 9.95 -10.54 -4.40
C THR A 139 9.05 -10.19 -3.21
N VAL A 140 8.30 -11.17 -2.69
CA VAL A 140 7.43 -10.98 -1.52
C VAL A 140 8.23 -10.55 -0.29
N ASN A 141 9.41 -11.16 -0.04
CA ASN A 141 10.26 -10.76 1.07
C ASN A 141 10.73 -9.30 0.97
N LEU A 142 11.09 -8.84 -0.23
CA LEU A 142 11.54 -7.46 -0.45
C LEU A 142 10.39 -6.45 -0.30
N ILE A 143 9.19 -6.80 -0.79
CA ILE A 143 8.01 -5.96 -0.58
C ILE A 143 7.65 -5.89 0.91
N GLU A 144 7.61 -7.02 1.62
CA GLU A 144 7.34 -7.08 3.06
C GLU A 144 8.33 -6.22 3.85
N ALA A 145 9.63 -6.32 3.55
CA ALA A 145 10.66 -5.53 4.21
C ALA A 145 10.41 -4.03 4.04
N GLY A 146 10.13 -3.56 2.82
CA GLY A 146 9.82 -2.15 2.56
C GLY A 146 8.52 -1.68 3.23
N LEU A 147 7.52 -2.54 3.34
CA LEU A 147 6.24 -2.22 4.00
C LEU A 147 6.35 -2.17 5.54
N SER A 148 7.31 -2.87 6.13
CA SER A 148 7.44 -2.97 7.60
C SER A 148 7.80 -1.66 8.28
N GLU A 149 8.35 -0.68 7.54
CA GLU A 149 8.91 0.55 8.09
C GLU A 149 7.98 1.76 8.03
N SER A 150 6.87 1.67 7.32
CA SER A 150 5.96 2.83 7.20
C SER A 150 4.52 2.44 6.91
N PRO A 151 3.55 3.21 7.44
CA PRO A 151 2.13 3.01 7.14
C PRO A 151 1.88 3.05 5.64
N SER A 152 1.22 2.01 5.11
CA SER A 152 1.09 1.82 3.67
C SER A 152 -0.26 1.23 3.28
N LEU A 153 -0.77 1.62 2.10
CA LEU A 153 -1.97 1.05 1.52
C LEU A 153 -1.75 0.75 0.04
N ILE A 154 -1.84 -0.52 -0.32
CA ILE A 154 -1.78 -1.01 -1.70
C ILE A 154 -3.19 -1.32 -2.16
N VAL A 155 -3.59 -0.74 -3.28
CA VAL A 155 -4.88 -1.01 -3.92
C VAL A 155 -4.65 -1.53 -5.33
N ILE A 156 -5.17 -2.72 -5.61
CA ILE A 156 -5.10 -3.35 -6.94
C ILE A 156 -6.50 -3.43 -7.50
N ASP A 157 -6.72 -2.79 -8.65
CA ASP A 157 -8.00 -2.79 -9.34
C ASP A 157 -7.96 -3.66 -10.60
N ASP A 158 -9.12 -4.15 -11.00
CA ASP A 158 -9.31 -5.00 -12.19
C ASP A 158 -8.43 -6.28 -12.19
N LEU A 159 -8.09 -6.84 -11.02
CA LEU A 159 -7.20 -8.00 -10.87
C LEU A 159 -7.59 -9.19 -11.77
N HIS A 160 -8.87 -9.38 -12.05
CA HIS A 160 -9.37 -10.47 -12.91
C HIS A 160 -8.90 -10.39 -14.38
N LYS A 161 -8.31 -9.28 -14.79
CA LYS A 161 -7.77 -9.13 -16.17
C LYS A 161 -6.43 -9.84 -16.35
N VAL A 162 -5.66 -10.00 -15.30
CA VAL A 162 -4.35 -10.64 -15.39
C VAL A 162 -4.51 -12.17 -15.41
N GLY A 163 -3.95 -12.79 -16.43
CA GLY A 163 -3.89 -14.26 -16.56
C GLY A 163 -2.63 -14.89 -15.95
N ASP A 164 -1.74 -14.10 -15.36
CA ASP A 164 -0.45 -14.55 -14.86
C ASP A 164 -0.56 -15.11 -13.44
N GLU A 165 -0.38 -16.42 -13.29
CA GLU A 165 -0.41 -17.11 -11.99
C GLU A 165 0.67 -16.60 -11.02
N SER A 166 1.79 -16.08 -11.52
CA SER A 166 2.85 -15.52 -10.69
C SER A 166 2.34 -14.33 -9.87
N LEU A 167 1.53 -13.46 -10.46
CA LEU A 167 0.93 -12.34 -9.73
C LEU A 167 0.02 -12.83 -8.60
N TYR A 168 -0.85 -13.79 -8.90
CA TYR A 168 -1.74 -14.35 -7.88
C TYR A 168 -0.98 -15.02 -6.72
N ASN A 169 0.11 -15.72 -7.01
CA ASN A 169 0.96 -16.33 -5.99
C ASN A 169 1.63 -15.26 -5.12
N ILE A 170 2.16 -14.18 -5.72
CA ILE A 170 2.73 -13.04 -4.99
C ILE A 170 1.68 -12.40 -4.09
N LEU A 171 0.50 -12.11 -4.60
CA LEU A 171 -0.57 -11.46 -3.84
C LEU A 171 -1.09 -12.33 -2.70
N ARG A 172 -1.23 -13.65 -2.93
CA ARG A 172 -1.61 -14.60 -1.88
C ARG A 172 -0.58 -14.62 -0.74
N ASP A 173 0.70 -14.69 -1.09
CA ASP A 173 1.76 -14.71 -0.07
C ASP A 173 1.83 -13.37 0.67
N LEU A 174 1.66 -12.23 -0.01
CA LEU A 174 1.56 -10.92 0.62
C LEU A 174 0.36 -10.82 1.57
N THR A 175 -0.80 -11.35 1.20
CA THR A 175 -2.00 -11.38 2.05
C THR A 175 -1.70 -12.03 3.41
N LEU A 176 -0.94 -13.12 3.42
CA LEU A 176 -0.56 -13.83 4.64
C LEU A 176 0.47 -13.05 5.48
N ARG A 177 1.35 -12.29 4.84
CA ARG A 177 2.47 -11.60 5.49
C ARG A 177 2.15 -10.19 5.97
N ILE A 178 1.11 -9.57 5.46
CA ILE A 178 0.68 -8.24 5.88
C ILE A 178 0.10 -8.24 7.29
N SER A 179 -0.59 -9.29 7.69
CA SER A 179 -1.29 -9.37 8.98
C SER A 179 -0.43 -9.03 10.22
N PRO A 180 0.85 -9.45 10.34
CA PRO A 180 1.70 -9.09 11.48
C PRO A 180 2.32 -7.68 11.38
N LEU A 181 2.24 -7.02 10.23
CA LEU A 181 2.78 -5.67 10.04
C LEU A 181 1.91 -4.63 10.75
N LYS A 182 2.41 -3.40 10.87
CA LYS A 182 1.66 -2.29 11.45
C LYS A 182 1.17 -1.35 10.36
N GLU A 183 -0.12 -1.03 10.41
CA GLU A 183 -0.74 -0.03 9.54
C GLU A 183 -0.54 -0.27 8.03
N VAL A 184 -0.46 -1.54 7.63
CA VAL A 184 -0.36 -1.93 6.22
C VAL A 184 -1.69 -2.49 5.74
N GLY A 185 -2.16 -2.00 4.59
CA GLY A 185 -3.38 -2.46 3.94
C GLY A 185 -3.12 -2.97 2.52
N LEU A 186 -3.81 -4.06 2.16
CA LEU A 186 -3.88 -4.56 0.79
C LEU A 186 -5.35 -4.71 0.40
N VAL A 187 -5.79 -3.98 -0.61
CA VAL A 187 -7.18 -4.06 -1.10
C VAL A 187 -7.18 -4.53 -2.55
N LEU A 188 -7.88 -5.62 -2.81
CA LEU A 188 -7.92 -6.27 -4.11
C LEU A 188 -9.34 -6.21 -4.69
N PHE A 189 -9.50 -5.55 -5.83
CA PHE A 189 -10.77 -5.49 -6.56
C PHE A 189 -10.77 -6.46 -7.74
N SER A 190 -11.74 -7.39 -7.76
CA SER A 190 -11.83 -8.41 -8.80
C SER A 190 -13.29 -8.70 -9.18
N ARG A 191 -13.50 -9.37 -10.32
CA ARG A 191 -14.83 -9.92 -10.68
C ARG A 191 -15.06 -11.31 -10.13
N SER A 192 -14.00 -12.02 -9.75
CA SER A 192 -14.08 -13.39 -9.28
C SER A 192 -13.14 -13.62 -8.10
N PHE A 193 -13.46 -14.60 -7.27
CA PHE A 193 -12.65 -15.03 -6.12
C PHE A 193 -11.46 -15.95 -6.48
N ARG A 194 -11.31 -16.30 -7.76
CA ARG A 194 -10.31 -17.31 -8.11
C ARG A 194 -8.92 -16.87 -7.66
N MET A 195 -8.30 -17.71 -6.84
CA MET A 195 -6.86 -17.84 -6.59
C MET A 195 -6.16 -16.96 -5.55
N VAL A 196 -6.83 -16.03 -4.88
CA VAL A 196 -6.16 -15.21 -3.84
C VAL A 196 -6.40 -15.76 -2.42
N VAL A 197 -7.44 -16.56 -2.23
CA VAL A 197 -7.78 -17.15 -0.92
C VAL A 197 -7.21 -18.57 -0.84
N PRO A 198 -6.46 -18.94 0.23
CA PRO A 198 -6.03 -20.32 0.45
C PRO A 198 -7.23 -21.28 0.51
N GLU A 199 -7.08 -22.49 -0.03
CA GLU A 199 -8.16 -23.49 -0.06
C GLU A 199 -8.73 -23.84 1.33
N SER A 200 -7.97 -23.61 2.41
CA SER A 200 -8.40 -23.82 3.79
C SER A 200 -9.45 -22.84 4.31
N ASP A 201 -9.63 -21.69 3.64
CA ASP A 201 -10.58 -20.64 4.07
C ASP A 201 -11.85 -20.55 3.22
N GLN A 202 -12.15 -21.57 2.41
CA GLN A 202 -13.43 -21.66 1.69
C GLN A 202 -14.65 -21.90 2.61
N SER A 203 -14.44 -21.99 3.92
CA SER A 203 -15.49 -22.09 4.93
C SER A 203 -16.11 -20.76 5.36
N GLY A 204 -16.37 -19.86 4.43
CA GLY A 204 -17.51 -18.96 4.58
C GLY A 204 -17.42 -17.74 5.50
N ASN A 205 -16.28 -17.34 5.98
CA ASN A 205 -16.13 -16.05 6.69
C ASN A 205 -15.48 -14.99 5.77
N ILE A 206 -16.32 -14.48 4.88
CA ILE A 206 -16.01 -13.28 4.11
C ILE A 206 -16.70 -12.12 4.82
N VAL A 207 -15.91 -11.23 5.38
CA VAL A 207 -16.38 -9.90 5.77
C VAL A 207 -16.24 -8.98 4.58
#